data_b52985bca9d0d2226e05403daa5463c8
#
_entry.id   b52985bca9d0d2226e05403daa5463c8
#
_cell.length_a   1.000
_cell.length_b   1.000
_cell.length_c   1.000
_cell.angle_alpha   90.00
_cell.angle_beta   90.00
_cell.angle_gamma   90.00
#
_symmetry.space_group_name_H-M   'P 1'
#
loop_
_entity.id
_entity.type
_entity.pdbx_description
1 polymer ?
#
loop_
_entity_poly.entity_id
_entity_poly.type
_entity_poly.pdbx_seq_one_letter_code
_entity_poly.pdbx_strand_id
1 'polypeptide(L)'
;MIETIYIELPFDKITYLDRPEFHKEEKEFKKALTQSMTKSGMKDPVYCWYQSKPYGDKIHTLVGNNRIAVAREIGIKKVKAIITNFKADEFPLKGKVLKTDTEIKNLFHLPDRVKVRRDANGEVDQVNHPQFQGDIINEYV
;
A
#
# COMPACT_ATOMS: atom_id res chain seq x y z
N MET A 1 2.73 -17.19 13.78
CA MET A 1 2.98 -17.21 12.33
C MET A 1 2.69 -15.84 11.76
N ILE A 2 3.58 -15.33 10.94
CA ILE A 2 3.40 -14.05 10.26
C ILE A 2 2.56 -14.26 9.00
N GLU A 3 1.52 -13.45 8.86
CA GLU A 3 0.64 -13.50 7.70
C GLU A 3 0.57 -12.14 7.02
N THR A 4 -0.08 -12.09 5.88
CA THR A 4 -0.35 -10.86 5.13
C THR A 4 -1.85 -10.63 5.12
N ILE A 5 -2.29 -9.41 5.43
CA ILE A 5 -3.71 -9.05 5.37
C ILE A 5 -3.96 -7.88 4.44
N TYR A 6 -5.15 -7.87 3.86
CA TYR A 6 -5.72 -6.71 3.18
C TYR A 6 -6.73 -6.03 4.09
N ILE A 7 -6.65 -4.72 4.21
CA ILE A 7 -7.54 -3.94 5.06
C ILE A 7 -7.75 -2.54 4.47
N GLU A 8 -8.93 -1.97 4.70
CA GLU A 8 -9.18 -0.56 4.42
C GLU A 8 -9.09 0.23 5.71
N LEU A 9 -8.27 1.29 5.70
CA LEU A 9 -7.94 2.05 6.89
C LEU A 9 -8.31 3.53 6.73
N PRO A 10 -8.90 4.15 7.77
CA PRO A 10 -8.99 5.60 7.79
C PRO A 10 -7.59 6.23 7.90
N PHE A 11 -7.46 7.48 7.46
CA PHE A 11 -6.14 8.15 7.41
C PHE A 11 -5.49 8.31 8.78
N ASP A 12 -6.26 8.38 9.86
CA ASP A 12 -5.73 8.52 11.22
C ASP A 12 -5.12 7.23 11.76
N LYS A 13 -5.30 6.09 11.09
CA LYS A 13 -4.75 4.80 11.50
C LYS A 13 -3.48 4.41 10.78
N ILE A 14 -3.01 5.23 9.85
CA ILE A 14 -1.85 4.91 9.03
C ILE A 14 -0.89 6.10 9.01
N THR A 15 0.40 5.82 9.14
CA THR A 15 1.42 6.86 9.00
C THR A 15 1.98 6.87 7.58
N TYR A 16 2.26 8.04 7.05
CA TYR A 16 2.82 8.21 5.72
C TYR A 16 3.61 9.51 5.66
N LEU A 17 4.51 9.58 4.69
CA LEU A 17 5.25 10.80 4.43
C LEU A 17 4.39 11.74 3.59
N ASP A 18 3.99 12.86 4.20
CA ASP A 18 3.28 13.90 3.48
C ASP A 18 4.32 14.81 2.82
N ARG A 19 4.18 15.01 1.53
CA ARG A 19 5.07 15.86 0.74
C ARG A 19 4.26 17.03 0.20
N PRO A 20 4.14 18.12 0.98
CA PRO A 20 3.34 19.28 0.56
C PRO A 20 3.88 19.95 -0.70
N GLU A 21 5.19 19.86 -0.92
CA GLU A 21 5.84 20.41 -2.10
C GLU A 21 6.55 19.34 -2.91
N PHE A 22 6.25 19.29 -4.19
CA PHE A 22 6.92 18.42 -5.14
C PHE A 22 7.96 19.25 -5.91
N HIS A 23 9.13 18.66 -6.18
CA HIS A 23 10.06 19.25 -7.10
C HIS A 23 9.44 19.39 -8.48
N LYS A 24 10.00 20.29 -9.31
CA LYS A 24 9.45 20.58 -10.63
C LYS A 24 9.19 19.32 -11.46
N GLU A 25 10.11 18.37 -11.43
CA GLU A 25 9.99 17.08 -12.14
C GLU A 25 8.89 16.19 -11.57
N GLU A 26 8.65 16.31 -10.26
CA GLU A 26 7.62 15.53 -9.57
C GLU A 26 6.23 16.14 -9.72
N LYS A 27 6.11 17.39 -10.14
CA LYS A 27 4.80 18.04 -10.33
C LYS A 27 3.99 17.37 -11.42
N GLU A 28 4.62 16.97 -12.50
CA GLU A 28 3.95 16.24 -13.58
C GLU A 28 3.51 14.86 -13.09
N PHE A 29 4.33 14.21 -12.29
CA PHE A 29 4.00 12.94 -11.65
C PHE A 29 2.77 13.11 -10.74
N LYS A 30 2.76 14.12 -9.88
CA LYS A 30 1.62 14.39 -9.00
C LYS A 30 0.35 14.66 -9.80
N LYS A 31 0.45 15.43 -10.88
CA LYS A 31 -0.68 15.74 -11.75
C LYS A 31 -1.27 14.48 -12.38
N ALA A 32 -0.42 13.62 -12.93
CA ALA A 32 -0.84 12.36 -13.52
C ALA A 32 -1.49 11.44 -12.47
N LEU A 33 -0.88 11.34 -11.30
CA LEU A 33 -1.40 10.55 -10.20
C LEU A 33 -2.76 11.06 -9.73
N THR A 34 -2.90 12.38 -9.58
CA THR A 34 -4.16 13.02 -9.18
C THR A 34 -5.26 12.74 -10.21
N GLN A 35 -4.96 12.82 -11.50
CA GLN A 35 -5.91 12.53 -12.56
C GLN A 35 -6.35 11.06 -12.54
N SER A 36 -5.39 10.15 -12.39
CA SER A 36 -5.68 8.71 -12.31
C SER A 36 -6.56 8.38 -11.13
N MET A 37 -6.22 8.89 -9.95
CA MET A 37 -6.95 8.59 -8.72
C MET A 37 -8.32 9.29 -8.66
N THR A 38 -8.46 10.45 -9.24
CA THR A 38 -9.76 11.13 -9.35
C THR A 38 -10.71 10.32 -10.23
N LYS A 39 -10.20 9.74 -11.30
CA LYS A 39 -10.98 8.93 -12.24
C LYS A 39 -11.33 7.55 -11.69
N SER A 40 -10.39 6.88 -11.06
CA SER A 40 -10.49 5.44 -10.76
C SER A 40 -10.36 5.09 -9.28
N GLY A 41 -10.10 6.06 -8.40
CA GLY A 41 -9.76 5.79 -7.00
C GLY A 41 -8.39 5.15 -6.86
N MET A 42 -8.14 4.51 -5.74
CA MET A 42 -6.94 3.71 -5.53
C MET A 42 -7.10 2.35 -6.20
N LYS A 43 -6.33 2.06 -7.23
CA LYS A 43 -6.36 0.76 -7.92
C LYS A 43 -5.66 -0.32 -7.12
N ASP A 44 -4.47 0.02 -6.60
CA ASP A 44 -3.66 -0.92 -5.84
C ASP A 44 -3.60 -0.53 -4.37
N PRO A 45 -3.55 -1.49 -3.45
CA PRO A 45 -3.33 -1.17 -2.04
C PRO A 45 -1.91 -0.61 -1.84
N VAL A 46 -1.75 0.21 -0.80
CA VAL A 46 -0.43 0.65 -0.35
C VAL A 46 0.22 -0.47 0.46
N TYR A 47 1.53 -0.55 0.38
CA TYR A 47 2.31 -1.58 1.06
C TYR A 47 2.72 -1.06 2.43
N CYS A 48 2.32 -1.78 3.51
CA CYS A 48 2.45 -1.31 4.89
C CYS A 48 3.08 -2.35 5.80
N TRP A 49 3.56 -1.86 6.92
CA TRP A 49 4.14 -2.66 7.98
C TRP A 49 3.57 -2.20 9.33
N TYR A 50 3.23 -3.16 10.19
CA TYR A 50 2.71 -2.87 11.52
C TYR A 50 3.82 -2.88 12.57
N GLN A 51 3.92 -1.81 13.34
CA GLN A 51 4.81 -1.72 14.48
C GLN A 51 4.02 -2.00 15.75
N SER A 52 4.35 -3.12 16.40
CA SER A 52 3.64 -3.56 17.61
C SER A 52 4.08 -2.80 18.86
N LYS A 53 3.25 -2.89 19.89
CA LYS A 53 3.59 -2.36 21.21
C LYS A 53 4.84 -3.09 21.76
N PRO A 54 5.68 -2.41 22.56
CA PRO A 54 5.51 -1.06 23.11
C PRO A 54 6.01 0.07 22.21
N TYR A 55 6.42 -0.22 20.99
CA TYR A 55 7.14 0.72 20.12
C TYR A 55 6.21 1.65 19.32
N GLY A 56 4.92 1.63 19.53
CA GLY A 56 4.06 2.61 18.95
C GLY A 56 2.70 2.17 18.48
N ASP A 57 2.49 0.89 18.26
CA ASP A 57 1.18 0.36 17.82
C ASP A 57 0.66 1.11 16.58
N LYS A 58 1.51 1.20 15.54
CA LYS A 58 1.23 2.01 14.34
C LYS A 58 1.41 1.21 13.06
N ILE A 59 0.63 1.60 12.06
CA ILE A 59 0.77 1.07 10.70
C ILE A 59 1.55 2.09 9.89
N HIS A 60 2.69 1.67 9.36
CA HIS A 60 3.59 2.52 8.58
C HIS A 60 3.51 2.19 7.10
N THR A 61 3.40 3.22 6.27
CA THR A 61 3.44 3.05 4.82
C THR A 61 4.88 2.91 4.37
N LEU A 62 5.18 1.80 3.69
CA LEU A 62 6.49 1.56 3.09
C LEU A 62 6.52 1.97 1.62
N VAL A 63 5.45 1.64 0.88
CA VAL A 63 5.31 2.02 -0.53
C VAL A 63 3.92 2.59 -0.73
N GLY A 64 3.83 3.78 -1.33
CA GLY A 64 2.56 4.43 -1.64
C GLY A 64 2.31 5.73 -0.89
N ASN A 65 3.33 6.33 -0.27
CA ASN A 65 3.20 7.60 0.44
C ASN A 65 2.58 8.71 -0.43
N ASN A 66 3.03 8.82 -1.67
CA ASN A 66 2.49 9.82 -2.60
C ASN A 66 1.01 9.58 -2.89
N ARG A 67 0.63 8.31 -3.06
CA ARG A 67 -0.78 7.95 -3.31
C ARG A 67 -1.67 8.27 -2.13
N ILE A 68 -1.18 8.06 -0.90
CA ILE A 68 -1.95 8.40 0.29
C ILE A 68 -2.14 9.92 0.39
N ALA A 69 -1.09 10.69 0.16
CA ALA A 69 -1.18 12.16 0.20
C ALA A 69 -2.18 12.68 -0.84
N VAL A 70 -2.12 12.19 -2.07
CA VAL A 70 -3.07 12.57 -3.12
C VAL A 70 -4.49 12.10 -2.78
N ALA A 71 -4.65 10.90 -2.28
CA ALA A 71 -5.95 10.36 -1.89
C ALA A 71 -6.64 11.27 -0.87
N ARG A 72 -5.88 11.75 0.11
CA ARG A 72 -6.39 12.67 1.12
C ARG A 72 -6.83 14.00 0.49
N GLU A 73 -6.02 14.54 -0.41
CA GLU A 73 -6.33 15.82 -1.09
C GLU A 73 -7.63 15.74 -1.90
N ILE A 74 -7.88 14.62 -2.56
CA ILE A 74 -9.06 14.46 -3.43
C ILE A 74 -10.29 13.93 -2.71
N GLY A 75 -10.21 13.74 -1.40
CA GLY A 75 -11.37 13.38 -0.57
C GLY A 75 -11.67 11.89 -0.46
N ILE A 76 -10.73 11.02 -0.78
CA ILE A 76 -10.86 9.59 -0.51
C ILE A 76 -10.85 9.40 1.01
N LYS A 77 -11.76 8.58 1.53
CA LYS A 77 -11.96 8.46 2.97
C LYS A 77 -11.18 7.33 3.63
N LYS A 78 -10.89 6.27 2.88
CA LYS A 78 -10.17 5.11 3.40
C LYS A 78 -9.07 4.70 2.44
N VAL A 79 -7.96 4.25 3.03
CA VAL A 79 -6.80 3.76 2.30
C VAL A 79 -6.88 2.25 2.19
N LYS A 80 -6.75 1.72 0.98
CA LYS A 80 -6.57 0.27 0.77
C LYS A 80 -5.13 -0.08 1.11
N ALA A 81 -4.94 -0.98 2.06
CA ALA A 81 -3.61 -1.33 2.54
C ALA A 81 -3.39 -2.84 2.57
N ILE A 82 -2.16 -3.24 2.30
CA ILE A 82 -1.70 -4.60 2.55
C ILE A 82 -0.65 -4.53 3.66
N ILE A 83 -0.83 -5.31 4.72
CA ILE A 83 0.06 -5.36 5.86
C ILE A 83 0.75 -6.71 5.86
N THR A 84 2.06 -6.71 5.82
CA THR A 84 2.85 -7.90 5.51
C THR A 84 3.30 -8.70 6.72
N ASN A 85 3.25 -8.12 7.90
CA ASN A 85 3.73 -8.73 9.14
C ASN A 85 2.60 -8.96 10.15
N PHE A 86 1.43 -9.35 9.66
CA PHE A 86 0.26 -9.54 10.50
C PHE A 86 0.44 -10.70 11.48
N LYS A 87 0.11 -10.45 12.75
CA LYS A 87 0.02 -11.46 13.80
C LYS A 87 -1.34 -11.27 14.48
N ALA A 88 -2.18 -12.30 14.40
CA ALA A 88 -3.57 -12.19 14.82
C ALA A 88 -3.75 -11.75 16.28
N ASP A 89 -2.85 -12.17 17.15
CA ASP A 89 -2.88 -11.85 18.59
C ASP A 89 -2.36 -10.44 18.93
N GLU A 90 -1.62 -9.83 18.02
CA GLU A 90 -1.03 -8.50 18.23
C GLU A 90 -1.73 -7.39 17.45
N PHE A 91 -2.47 -7.75 16.42
CA PHE A 91 -3.03 -6.78 15.47
C PHE A 91 -4.43 -6.35 15.91
N PRO A 92 -4.63 -5.04 16.18
CA PRO A 92 -5.88 -4.56 16.78
C PRO A 92 -7.06 -4.43 15.79
N LEU A 93 -6.79 -4.52 14.50
CA LEU A 93 -7.80 -4.31 13.45
C LEU A 93 -8.04 -5.58 12.66
N LYS A 94 -9.27 -5.76 12.19
CA LYS A 94 -9.63 -6.92 11.39
C LYS A 94 -9.49 -6.63 9.92
N GLY A 95 -8.88 -7.56 9.20
CA GLY A 95 -8.72 -7.50 7.77
C GLY A 95 -8.86 -8.87 7.14
N LYS A 96 -8.76 -8.94 5.82
CA LYS A 96 -8.81 -10.20 5.09
C LYS A 96 -7.41 -10.81 5.03
N VAL A 97 -7.24 -12.00 5.59
CA VAL A 97 -5.97 -12.72 5.49
C VAL A 97 -5.77 -13.24 4.06
N LEU A 98 -4.62 -12.93 3.48
CA LEU A 98 -4.23 -13.37 2.15
C LEU A 98 -3.36 -14.61 2.28
N LYS A 99 -3.92 -15.76 1.92
CA LYS A 99 -3.27 -17.06 2.15
C LYS A 99 -2.38 -17.50 1.00
N THR A 100 -2.65 -17.04 -0.22
CA THR A 100 -1.93 -17.48 -1.41
C THR A 100 -1.30 -16.32 -2.15
N ASP A 101 -0.23 -16.63 -2.89
CA ASP A 101 0.42 -15.64 -3.75
C ASP A 101 -0.51 -15.14 -4.85
N THR A 102 -1.44 -15.98 -5.31
CA THR A 102 -2.44 -15.61 -6.30
C THR A 102 -3.35 -14.49 -5.77
N GLU A 103 -3.81 -14.59 -4.53
CA GLU A 103 -4.63 -13.54 -3.91
C GLU A 103 -3.89 -12.20 -3.85
N ILE A 104 -2.59 -12.24 -3.48
CA ILE A 104 -1.74 -11.05 -3.42
C ILE A 104 -1.57 -10.45 -4.81
N LYS A 105 -1.23 -11.26 -5.80
CA LYS A 105 -1.04 -10.79 -7.17
C LYS A 105 -2.30 -10.17 -7.75
N ASN A 106 -3.46 -10.74 -7.46
CA ASN A 106 -4.73 -10.20 -7.95
C ASN A 106 -5.02 -8.81 -7.39
N LEU A 107 -4.67 -8.55 -6.14
CA LEU A 107 -4.85 -7.23 -5.54
C LEU A 107 -4.00 -6.16 -6.22
N PHE A 108 -2.80 -6.53 -6.67
CA PHE A 108 -1.88 -5.61 -7.31
C PHE A 108 -1.94 -5.67 -8.84
N HIS A 109 -2.90 -6.41 -9.39
CA HIS A 109 -3.05 -6.57 -10.84
C HIS A 109 -1.77 -7.07 -11.54
N LEU A 110 -1.03 -7.94 -10.84
CA LEU A 110 0.22 -8.49 -11.35
C LEU A 110 -0.04 -9.70 -12.25
N PRO A 111 0.73 -9.86 -13.35
CA PRO A 111 0.62 -11.03 -14.21
C PRO A 111 1.14 -12.29 -13.50
N ASP A 112 0.68 -13.46 -13.96
CA ASP A 112 1.03 -14.75 -13.36
C ASP A 112 2.53 -15.03 -13.32
N ARG A 113 3.29 -14.46 -14.27
CA ARG A 113 4.74 -14.62 -14.34
C ARG A 113 5.50 -13.96 -13.19
N VAL A 114 4.87 -13.01 -12.50
CA VAL A 114 5.50 -12.31 -11.38
C VAL A 114 5.40 -13.17 -10.14
N LYS A 115 6.52 -13.32 -9.44
CA LYS A 115 6.58 -14.08 -8.20
C LYS A 115 6.50 -13.14 -7.00
N VAL A 116 5.67 -13.50 -6.04
CA VAL A 116 5.64 -12.84 -4.75
C VAL A 116 6.85 -13.33 -3.96
N ARG A 117 7.71 -12.41 -3.55
CA ARG A 117 8.88 -12.73 -2.73
C ARG A 117 8.53 -12.67 -1.26
N ARG A 118 9.09 -13.60 -0.50
CA ARG A 118 8.94 -13.66 0.95
C ARG A 118 10.31 -13.76 1.60
N ASP A 119 10.45 -13.15 2.77
CA ASP A 119 11.66 -13.30 3.57
C ASP A 119 11.65 -14.62 4.35
N ALA A 120 12.69 -14.84 5.19
CA ALA A 120 12.82 -16.06 5.98
C ALA A 120 11.68 -16.24 6.99
N ASN A 121 10.98 -15.17 7.36
CA ASN A 121 9.84 -15.20 8.29
C ASN A 121 8.51 -15.41 7.58
N GLY A 122 8.49 -15.52 6.25
CA GLY A 122 7.27 -15.62 5.46
C GLY A 122 6.60 -14.28 5.17
N GLU A 123 7.19 -13.19 5.56
CA GLU A 123 6.69 -11.84 5.30
C GLU A 123 6.90 -11.47 3.84
N VAL A 124 5.88 -10.88 3.22
CA VAL A 124 5.97 -10.46 1.82
C VAL A 124 6.97 -9.32 1.69
N ASP A 125 7.93 -9.51 0.81
CA ASP A 125 8.97 -8.53 0.52
C ASP A 125 8.57 -7.68 -0.69
N GLN A 126 8.90 -6.40 -0.63
CA GLN A 126 8.58 -5.44 -1.68
C GLN A 126 9.56 -5.46 -2.86
N VAL A 127 10.20 -6.58 -3.12
CA VAL A 127 11.25 -6.65 -4.12
C VAL A 127 10.78 -6.28 -5.53
N ASN A 128 9.52 -6.50 -5.83
CA ASN A 128 8.91 -6.10 -7.09
C ASN A 128 8.21 -4.75 -6.95
N HIS A 129 8.84 -3.82 -6.25
CA HIS A 129 8.33 -2.51 -5.96
C HIS A 129 7.61 -1.80 -7.12
N PRO A 130 8.12 -1.76 -8.35
CA PRO A 130 7.40 -1.10 -9.44
C PRO A 130 6.02 -1.69 -9.73
N GLN A 131 5.82 -2.98 -9.46
CA GLN A 131 4.54 -3.63 -9.69
C GLN A 131 3.47 -3.24 -8.66
N PHE A 132 3.88 -2.67 -7.52
CA PHE A 132 2.95 -2.17 -6.51
C PHE A 132 2.44 -0.77 -6.83
N GLN A 133 2.71 -0.25 -8.01
CA GLN A 133 2.37 1.11 -8.40
C GLN A 133 1.52 1.16 -9.66
N GLY A 134 0.52 0.29 -9.74
CA GLY A 134 -0.38 0.23 -10.88
C GLY A 134 -1.06 1.56 -11.20
N ASP A 135 -1.39 2.35 -10.17
CA ASP A 135 -1.95 3.67 -10.34
C ASP A 135 -1.01 4.65 -11.05
N ILE A 136 0.29 4.43 -10.88
CA ILE A 136 1.33 5.31 -11.41
C ILE A 136 1.81 4.81 -12.77
N ILE A 137 2.16 3.53 -12.85
CA ILE A 137 2.74 2.93 -14.06
C ILE A 137 1.81 3.10 -15.26
N ASN A 138 0.52 2.88 -15.05
CA ASN A 138 -0.47 2.98 -16.13
C ASN A 138 -0.61 4.40 -16.68
N GLU A 139 -0.22 5.42 -15.93
CA GLU A 139 -0.30 6.82 -16.36
C GLU A 139 1.01 7.32 -17.01
N TYR A 140 2.14 6.67 -16.72
CA TYR A 140 3.45 7.07 -17.24
C TYR A 140 3.92 6.22 -18.42
N VAL A 141 3.31 5.11 -18.62
CA VAL A 141 3.61 4.21 -19.75
C VAL A 141 2.52 4.31 -20.80
#